data_7b3d511ad6a1d7b7c8be77bc90d85e8f
#
_entry.id   7b3d511ad6a1d7b7c8be77bc90d85e8f
#
_cell.length_a   1.000
_cell.length_b   1.000
_cell.length_c   1.000
_cell.angle_alpha   90.00
_cell.angle_beta   90.00
_cell.angle_gamma   90.00
#
_symmetry.space_group_name_H-M   'P 1'
#
loop_
_entity.id
_entity.type
_entity.pdbx_description
1 polymer ?
#
loop_
_entity_poly.entity_id
_entity_poly.type
_entity_poly.pdbx_seq_one_letter_code
_entity_poly.pdbx_strand_id
1 'polypeptide(L)'
;MVKRYFELTEDMSSPERWVLDDTLDAQGKAVGARLYLNQTPLHFDGRLRVPLLHPGSPLDFSLADSGDFPVVTANIASTLAEVAPGDVHLYPVQIETRPEPYFLINATRLVRCIDDETSEEVRYWEPEDNRPDKLGQYQAVYGMRIAPSLVGDAKVFRPWGYERALLVAEDVKEALESTGATGLEFTEVTGPSPISDEERAYKRKCRELLEPPPAARRAAWKALGTLDKLAVAPRAICYTWPAHRQDWAVIHRQSGRVLLVSEGLSDPFIARLEPSVGFGLELALETEQAELPLASIEDSWPYTLLARVAREVVAHEPVREQAKAGLCSLAVDGKGLPPSLLTSEGRVGVLLGVPSRTLPEHFPTPFGQVRLVTVKALLPTEWAYASQRGVEGMAELARRFAHPEEEHLSRPNRRAGV
;
A
#
# COMPACT_ATOMS: atom_id res chain seq x y z
N MET A 1 -37.55 1.17 16.80
CA MET A 1 -36.83 1.88 15.70
C MET A 1 -35.37 1.46 15.75
N VAL A 2 -34.74 1.24 14.61
CA VAL A 2 -33.28 1.00 14.53
C VAL A 2 -32.61 2.34 14.85
N LYS A 3 -31.69 2.36 15.82
CA LYS A 3 -30.90 3.56 16.13
C LYS A 3 -30.05 3.91 14.92
N ARG A 4 -30.05 5.18 14.54
CA ARG A 4 -29.21 5.70 13.46
C ARG A 4 -27.96 6.34 14.05
N TYR A 5 -26.84 6.18 13.33
CA TYR A 5 -25.55 6.75 13.71
C TYR A 5 -24.89 7.39 12.50
N PHE A 6 -24.07 8.39 12.76
CA PHE A 6 -23.41 9.20 11.74
C PHE A 6 -21.92 9.37 12.07
N GLU A 7 -21.08 9.32 11.06
CA GLU A 7 -19.72 9.80 11.16
C GLU A 7 -19.74 11.31 11.10
N LEU A 8 -19.10 11.94 12.08
CA LEU A 8 -18.96 13.39 12.18
C LEU A 8 -17.56 13.78 11.69
N THR A 9 -17.53 14.56 10.63
CA THR A 9 -16.32 15.06 9.98
C THR A 9 -16.36 16.58 9.82
N GLU A 10 -15.24 17.17 9.43
CA GLU A 10 -15.17 18.59 9.10
C GLU A 10 -15.73 18.84 7.68
N ASP A 11 -16.60 19.82 7.55
CA ASP A 11 -17.08 20.28 6.25
C ASP A 11 -15.94 20.96 5.46
N MET A 12 -15.46 20.25 4.45
CA MET A 12 -14.39 20.68 3.57
C MET A 12 -14.85 21.57 2.41
N SER A 13 -16.12 21.89 2.31
CA SER A 13 -16.69 22.65 1.18
C SER A 13 -16.25 24.12 1.14
N SER A 14 -15.83 24.69 2.28
CA SER A 14 -15.32 26.06 2.35
C SER A 14 -13.81 26.11 2.05
N PRO A 15 -13.38 26.67 0.88
CA PRO A 15 -11.96 26.72 0.52
C PRO A 15 -11.16 27.75 1.34
N GLU A 16 -11.83 28.74 1.94
CA GLU A 16 -11.23 29.81 2.75
C GLU A 16 -11.15 29.47 4.24
N ARG A 17 -11.52 28.25 4.65
CA ARG A 17 -11.43 27.84 6.03
C ARG A 17 -9.99 27.80 6.52
N TRP A 18 -9.79 27.99 7.79
CA TRP A 18 -8.52 27.73 8.43
C TRP A 18 -8.18 26.22 8.42
N VAL A 19 -6.90 25.87 8.63
CA VAL A 19 -6.46 24.50 8.86
C VAL A 19 -5.67 24.48 10.15
N LEU A 20 -6.09 23.62 11.07
CA LEU A 20 -5.43 23.43 12.36
C LEU A 20 -4.26 22.45 12.25
N ASP A 21 -3.22 22.68 13.03
CA ASP A 21 -2.05 21.83 13.15
C ASP A 21 -2.18 20.88 14.35
N ASP A 22 -1.10 20.17 14.69
CA ASP A 22 -1.05 19.25 15.83
C ASP A 22 -1.31 19.98 17.16
N THR A 23 -2.11 19.35 18.01
CA THR A 23 -2.35 19.83 19.37
C THR A 23 -1.11 19.66 20.24
N LEU A 24 -0.66 20.74 20.88
CA LEU A 24 0.55 20.81 21.67
C LEU A 24 0.24 21.00 23.16
N ASP A 25 1.04 20.36 24.04
CA ASP A 25 1.06 20.65 25.47
C ASP A 25 1.82 21.96 25.80
N ALA A 26 1.88 22.33 27.08
CA ALA A 26 2.58 23.53 27.53
C ALA A 26 4.09 23.50 27.20
N GLN A 27 4.67 22.34 26.97
CA GLN A 27 6.07 22.13 26.60
C GLN A 27 6.28 22.11 25.08
N GLY A 28 5.21 22.27 24.28
CA GLY A 28 5.27 22.23 22.82
C GLY A 28 5.34 20.83 22.23
N LYS A 29 5.00 19.80 22.98
CA LYS A 29 4.97 18.41 22.53
C LYS A 29 3.57 18.03 22.03
N ALA A 30 3.48 17.36 20.88
CA ALA A 30 2.22 16.86 20.35
C ALA A 30 1.55 15.85 21.30
N VAL A 31 0.25 16.01 21.52
CA VAL A 31 -0.53 15.22 22.48
C VAL A 31 -1.50 14.24 21.84
N GLY A 32 -1.84 14.42 20.54
CA GLY A 32 -2.89 13.69 19.83
C GLY A 32 -2.82 12.17 20.02
N ALA A 33 -1.66 11.56 19.78
CA ALA A 33 -1.48 10.11 19.92
C ALA A 33 -1.78 9.56 21.34
N ARG A 34 -1.67 10.39 22.39
CA ARG A 34 -1.95 9.96 23.77
C ARG A 34 -3.46 9.91 24.05
N LEU A 35 -4.25 10.70 23.35
CA LEU A 35 -5.69 10.78 23.54
C LEU A 35 -6.41 9.52 23.07
N TYR A 36 -5.97 8.91 21.97
CA TYR A 36 -6.55 7.65 21.48
C TYR A 36 -6.41 6.48 22.45
N LEU A 37 -5.33 6.47 23.22
CA LEU A 37 -4.99 5.36 24.09
C LEU A 37 -5.73 5.41 25.45
N ASN A 38 -6.38 6.52 25.77
CA ASN A 38 -6.93 6.74 27.11
C ASN A 38 -8.43 7.03 27.08
N GLN A 39 -9.21 6.06 27.54
CA GLN A 39 -10.63 6.22 27.82
C GLN A 39 -10.89 7.01 29.11
N THR A 40 -9.87 7.23 29.94
CA THR A 40 -9.91 8.04 31.14
C THR A 40 -9.39 9.44 30.87
N PRO A 41 -9.90 10.48 31.57
CA PRO A 41 -9.43 11.84 31.41
C PRO A 41 -7.92 11.93 31.63
N LEU A 42 -7.22 12.54 30.66
CA LEU A 42 -5.82 12.90 30.83
C LEU A 42 -5.70 14.23 31.56
N HIS A 43 -4.73 14.31 32.44
CA HIS A 43 -4.36 15.59 33.06
C HIS A 43 -3.17 16.18 32.29
N PHE A 44 -3.33 17.44 31.87
CA PHE A 44 -2.27 18.20 31.22
C PHE A 44 -1.84 19.36 32.11
N ASP A 45 -0.54 19.51 32.32
CA ASP A 45 0.04 20.66 33.02
C ASP A 45 -0.06 21.87 32.08
N GLY A 46 -0.94 22.82 32.42
CA GLY A 46 -1.17 24.02 31.62
C GLY A 46 -2.23 23.86 30.55
N ARG A 47 -2.31 24.84 29.65
CA ARG A 47 -3.30 24.85 28.54
C ARG A 47 -2.72 24.18 27.31
N LEU A 48 -3.53 23.35 26.68
CA LEU A 48 -3.24 22.85 25.33
C LEU A 48 -3.29 24.00 24.31
N ARG A 49 -2.47 23.94 23.29
CA ARG A 49 -2.43 24.93 22.20
C ARG A 49 -2.59 24.22 20.86
N VAL A 50 -3.34 24.85 19.95
CA VAL A 50 -3.48 24.38 18.58
C VAL A 50 -3.01 25.50 17.65
N PRO A 51 -1.85 25.33 16.99
CA PRO A 51 -1.39 26.27 15.99
C PRO A 51 -2.26 26.24 14.74
N LEU A 52 -2.16 27.26 13.91
CA LEU A 52 -2.72 27.30 12.59
C LEU A 52 -1.69 26.83 11.56
N LEU A 53 -1.98 25.73 10.86
CA LEU A 53 -1.20 25.30 9.70
C LEU A 53 -1.43 26.26 8.53
N HIS A 54 -2.70 26.63 8.30
CA HIS A 54 -3.09 27.66 7.32
C HIS A 54 -4.10 28.61 7.96
N PRO A 55 -3.87 29.94 7.88
CA PRO A 55 -4.85 30.93 8.32
C PRO A 55 -6.06 30.94 7.40
N GLY A 56 -7.24 31.22 7.96
CA GLY A 56 -8.49 31.29 7.21
C GLY A 56 -9.69 31.65 8.09
N SER A 57 -10.88 31.46 7.55
CA SER A 57 -12.13 31.68 8.30
C SER A 57 -12.31 30.59 9.37
N PRO A 58 -12.54 30.98 10.64
CA PRO A 58 -12.75 30.01 11.71
C PRO A 58 -14.07 29.26 11.52
N LEU A 59 -14.05 27.98 11.88
CA LEU A 59 -15.23 27.15 11.96
C LEU A 59 -15.55 26.84 13.41
N ASP A 60 -16.83 26.53 13.70
CA ASP A 60 -17.26 26.09 15.03
C ASP A 60 -16.82 24.66 15.34
N PHE A 61 -16.63 23.85 14.30
CA PHE A 61 -16.06 22.51 14.36
C PHE A 61 -14.92 22.41 13.33
N SER A 62 -13.74 22.05 13.77
CA SER A 62 -12.57 21.78 12.93
C SER A 62 -11.82 20.57 13.43
N LEU A 63 -11.03 19.94 12.56
CA LEU A 63 -10.19 18.82 12.92
C LEU A 63 -8.71 19.25 13.02
N ALA A 64 -8.07 18.90 14.12
CA ALA A 64 -6.62 19.03 14.36
C ALA A 64 -5.93 17.67 14.23
N ASP A 65 -4.60 17.63 14.41
CA ASP A 65 -3.82 16.40 14.42
C ASP A 65 -4.02 15.54 13.16
N SER A 66 -3.86 16.16 11.98
CA SER A 66 -4.06 15.50 10.68
C SER A 66 -5.48 14.96 10.43
N GLY A 67 -6.47 15.58 11.04
CA GLY A 67 -7.89 15.21 10.87
C GLY A 67 -8.42 14.23 11.92
N ASP A 68 -7.70 14.01 13.00
CA ASP A 68 -8.05 12.97 13.98
C ASP A 68 -8.83 13.49 15.19
N PHE A 69 -8.67 14.76 15.59
CA PHE A 69 -9.28 15.30 16.80
C PHE A 69 -10.14 16.54 16.55
N PRO A 70 -11.41 16.50 16.94
CA PRO A 70 -12.28 17.67 16.85
C PRO A 70 -11.87 18.76 17.85
N VAL A 71 -11.75 19.97 17.34
CA VAL A 71 -11.58 21.22 18.10
C VAL A 71 -12.81 22.09 17.83
N VAL A 72 -13.54 22.43 18.88
CA VAL A 72 -14.89 23.01 18.77
C VAL A 72 -15.06 24.27 19.63
N THR A 73 -15.99 25.11 19.24
CA THR A 73 -16.43 26.24 20.07
C THR A 73 -17.13 25.80 21.35
N ALA A 74 -17.24 26.71 22.31
CA ALA A 74 -17.91 26.46 23.58
C ALA A 74 -19.40 26.05 23.41
N ASN A 75 -20.06 26.53 22.37
CA ASN A 75 -21.43 26.15 22.05
C ASN A 75 -21.59 24.66 21.75
N ILE A 76 -20.76 24.14 20.82
CA ILE A 76 -20.73 22.70 20.51
C ILE A 76 -20.29 21.87 21.72
N ALA A 77 -19.26 22.30 22.44
CA ALA A 77 -18.79 21.62 23.64
C ALA A 77 -19.89 21.49 24.71
N SER A 78 -20.62 22.57 24.98
CA SER A 78 -21.74 22.56 25.94
C SER A 78 -22.87 21.63 25.49
N THR A 79 -23.23 21.66 24.21
CA THR A 79 -24.25 20.77 23.64
C THR A 79 -23.86 19.30 23.82
N LEU A 80 -22.61 18.93 23.51
CA LEU A 80 -22.13 17.56 23.69
C LEU A 80 -22.11 17.13 25.17
N ALA A 81 -21.70 18.02 26.07
CA ALA A 81 -21.71 17.75 27.51
C ALA A 81 -23.15 17.54 28.06
N GLU A 82 -24.13 18.16 27.45
CA GLU A 82 -25.54 18.01 27.83
C GLU A 82 -26.14 16.70 27.27
N VAL A 83 -25.95 16.42 25.98
CA VAL A 83 -26.62 15.29 25.32
C VAL A 83 -25.88 13.95 25.47
N ALA A 84 -24.57 13.98 25.71
CA ALA A 84 -23.70 12.80 25.85
C ALA A 84 -22.67 12.96 27.00
N PRO A 85 -23.09 13.23 28.25
CA PRO A 85 -22.21 13.67 29.34
C PRO A 85 -21.18 12.64 29.77
N GLY A 86 -21.39 11.35 29.48
CA GLY A 86 -20.46 10.26 29.82
C GLY A 86 -19.55 9.83 28.68
N ASP A 87 -19.80 10.30 27.47
CA ASP A 87 -19.15 9.79 26.27
C ASP A 87 -18.02 10.70 25.75
N VAL A 88 -17.87 11.91 26.31
CA VAL A 88 -16.86 12.87 25.87
C VAL A 88 -16.07 13.46 27.04
N HIS A 89 -14.77 13.63 26.82
CA HIS A 89 -13.90 14.50 27.61
C HIS A 89 -13.58 15.75 26.82
N LEU A 90 -13.71 16.91 27.46
CA LEU A 90 -13.51 18.22 26.86
C LEU A 90 -12.26 18.84 27.47
N TYR A 91 -11.27 19.14 26.65
CA TYR A 91 -10.03 19.77 27.05
C TYR A 91 -9.98 21.19 26.53
N PRO A 92 -9.91 22.23 27.40
CA PRO A 92 -9.74 23.61 26.96
C PRO A 92 -8.48 23.77 26.13
N VAL A 93 -8.58 24.31 24.94
CA VAL A 93 -7.46 24.59 24.06
C VAL A 93 -7.42 26.06 23.68
N GLN A 94 -6.23 26.56 23.41
CA GLN A 94 -6.01 27.89 22.87
C GLN A 94 -5.59 27.78 21.43
N ILE A 95 -6.36 28.36 20.52
CA ILE A 95 -5.97 28.52 19.13
C ILE A 95 -5.15 29.80 19.00
N GLU A 96 -4.03 29.73 18.28
CA GLU A 96 -3.21 30.91 17.99
C GLU A 96 -4.07 32.04 17.40
N THR A 97 -3.87 33.27 17.88
CA THR A 97 -4.57 34.47 17.42
C THR A 97 -6.06 34.55 17.77
N ARG A 98 -6.64 33.64 18.55
CA ARG A 98 -8.05 33.65 18.94
C ARG A 98 -8.21 33.70 20.45
N PRO A 99 -8.92 34.72 20.97
CA PRO A 99 -9.21 34.85 22.40
C PRO A 99 -10.40 33.98 22.85
N GLU A 100 -11.25 33.52 21.93
CA GLU A 100 -12.43 32.74 22.21
C GLU A 100 -12.06 31.34 22.75
N PRO A 101 -12.85 30.78 23.67
CA PRO A 101 -12.61 29.46 24.22
C PRO A 101 -12.98 28.37 23.20
N TYR A 102 -12.00 27.52 22.90
CA TYR A 102 -12.18 26.28 22.13
C TYR A 102 -11.90 25.06 23.00
N PHE A 103 -12.42 23.93 22.60
CA PHE A 103 -12.29 22.66 23.30
C PHE A 103 -11.94 21.55 22.33
N LEU A 104 -10.93 20.78 22.67
CA LEU A 104 -10.64 19.52 22.00
C LEU A 104 -11.54 18.45 22.60
N ILE A 105 -12.17 17.66 21.74
CA ILE A 105 -13.07 16.56 22.13
C ILE A 105 -12.31 15.24 22.06
N ASN A 106 -12.34 14.48 23.14
CA ASN A 106 -11.95 13.08 23.15
C ASN A 106 -13.15 12.20 23.51
N ALA A 107 -13.55 11.30 22.61
CA ALA A 107 -14.57 10.29 22.90
C ALA A 107 -14.01 9.23 23.85
N THR A 108 -14.76 8.92 24.91
CA THR A 108 -14.35 7.98 25.96
C THR A 108 -14.69 6.53 25.65
N ARG A 109 -15.54 6.29 24.65
CA ARG A 109 -16.09 4.98 24.32
C ARG A 109 -15.43 4.46 23.04
N LEU A 110 -14.88 3.23 23.15
CA LEU A 110 -14.43 2.45 22.00
C LEU A 110 -15.37 1.28 21.78
N VAL A 111 -15.94 1.18 20.58
CA VAL A 111 -16.98 0.19 20.27
C VAL A 111 -16.58 -0.63 19.05
N ARG A 112 -16.53 -1.96 19.19
CA ARG A 112 -16.28 -2.86 18.06
C ARG A 112 -17.58 -3.06 17.29
N CYS A 113 -17.85 -2.20 16.32
CA CYS A 113 -19.13 -2.14 15.63
C CYS A 113 -19.04 -2.06 14.10
N ILE A 114 -17.85 -1.91 13.51
CA ILE A 114 -17.72 -1.85 12.05
C ILE A 114 -18.24 -3.17 11.46
N ASP A 115 -19.04 -3.05 10.41
CA ASP A 115 -19.56 -4.15 9.63
C ASP A 115 -18.80 -4.24 8.30
N ASP A 116 -17.87 -5.16 8.25
CA ASP A 116 -16.96 -5.34 7.12
C ASP A 116 -17.69 -5.75 5.83
N GLU A 117 -18.79 -6.51 5.96
CA GLU A 117 -19.52 -7.01 4.79
C GLU A 117 -20.36 -5.92 4.14
N THR A 118 -20.89 -5.01 4.93
CA THR A 118 -21.77 -3.94 4.43
C THR A 118 -21.03 -2.63 4.18
N SER A 119 -19.82 -2.47 4.69
CA SER A 119 -18.91 -1.37 4.35
C SER A 119 -18.44 -1.48 2.89
N GLU A 120 -18.08 -0.36 2.28
CA GLU A 120 -17.61 -0.35 0.89
C GLU A 120 -16.29 -1.11 0.73
N GLU A 121 -15.30 -0.79 1.55
CA GLU A 121 -14.01 -1.48 1.58
C GLU A 121 -13.40 -1.37 2.96
N VAL A 122 -12.84 -2.47 3.47
CA VAL A 122 -12.03 -2.48 4.69
C VAL A 122 -10.65 -3.04 4.39
N ARG A 123 -9.63 -2.44 4.98
CA ARG A 123 -8.25 -2.93 4.95
C ARG A 123 -7.75 -3.04 6.37
N TYR A 124 -7.09 -4.15 6.66
CA TYR A 124 -6.43 -4.38 7.95
C TYR A 124 -4.95 -4.07 7.88
N TRP A 125 -4.36 -3.77 9.04
CA TRP A 125 -2.92 -3.75 9.16
C TRP A 125 -2.37 -5.16 9.03
N GLU A 126 -1.41 -5.35 8.14
CA GLU A 126 -0.74 -6.62 7.89
C GLU A 126 0.62 -6.68 8.62
N PRO A 127 1.17 -7.88 8.86
CA PRO A 127 2.51 -8.02 9.47
C PRO A 127 3.60 -7.29 8.69
N GLU A 128 3.44 -7.16 7.38
CA GLU A 128 4.34 -6.49 6.46
C GLU A 128 4.39 -4.97 6.64
N ASP A 129 3.35 -4.37 7.20
CA ASP A 129 3.29 -2.93 7.48
C ASP A 129 4.20 -2.50 8.63
N ASN A 130 4.88 -3.45 9.30
CA ASN A 130 5.76 -3.22 10.45
C ASN A 130 5.12 -2.44 11.61
N ARG A 131 3.83 -2.64 11.80
CA ARG A 131 3.04 -2.09 12.91
C ARG A 131 2.42 -3.24 13.72
N PRO A 132 3.24 -4.02 14.47
CA PRO A 132 2.75 -5.14 15.26
C PRO A 132 1.74 -4.71 16.33
N ASP A 133 1.82 -3.45 16.77
CA ASP A 133 0.88 -2.80 17.68
C ASP A 133 -0.51 -2.61 17.09
N LYS A 134 -0.65 -2.68 15.76
CA LYS A 134 -1.92 -2.45 15.04
C LYS A 134 -2.50 -3.71 14.37
N LEU A 135 -1.87 -4.87 14.53
CA LEU A 135 -2.38 -6.11 13.94
C LEU A 135 -3.82 -6.40 14.39
N GLY A 136 -4.69 -6.69 13.42
CA GLY A 136 -6.11 -6.91 13.64
C GLY A 136 -6.95 -5.63 13.78
N GLN A 137 -6.34 -4.46 13.60
CA GLN A 137 -7.03 -3.17 13.49
C GLN A 137 -7.13 -2.76 12.01
N TYR A 138 -8.00 -1.82 11.72
CA TYR A 138 -8.21 -1.33 10.37
C TYR A 138 -7.13 -0.32 9.97
N GLN A 139 -6.56 -0.51 8.79
CA GLN A 139 -5.72 0.48 8.13
C GLN A 139 -6.57 1.55 7.43
N ALA A 140 -7.67 1.11 6.79
CA ALA A 140 -8.64 1.98 6.14
C ALA A 140 -10.04 1.36 6.16
N VAL A 141 -11.06 2.23 6.21
CA VAL A 141 -12.47 1.85 6.08
C VAL A 141 -13.14 2.89 5.17
N TYR A 142 -13.62 2.45 4.03
CA TYR A 142 -14.33 3.29 3.07
C TYR A 142 -15.82 2.96 3.09
N GLY A 143 -16.66 3.97 2.92
CA GLY A 143 -18.13 3.80 2.96
C GLY A 143 -18.57 3.04 4.20
N MET A 144 -18.02 3.42 5.37
CA MET A 144 -18.22 2.73 6.64
C MET A 144 -19.69 2.39 6.91
N ARG A 145 -19.92 1.15 7.34
CA ARG A 145 -21.18 0.69 7.93
C ARG A 145 -20.91 0.06 9.28
N ILE A 146 -21.83 0.24 10.19
CA ILE A 146 -21.73 -0.35 11.52
C ILE A 146 -22.95 -1.22 11.84
N ALA A 147 -22.79 -2.17 12.74
CA ALA A 147 -23.87 -2.95 13.33
C ALA A 147 -24.43 -2.21 14.56
N PRO A 148 -25.62 -1.56 14.49
CA PRO A 148 -26.15 -0.75 15.59
C PRO A 148 -26.39 -1.54 16.88
N SER A 149 -26.65 -2.85 16.76
CA SER A 149 -26.85 -3.76 17.87
C SER A 149 -25.62 -3.91 18.77
N LEU A 150 -24.42 -3.60 18.24
CA LEU A 150 -23.16 -3.69 18.99
C LEU A 150 -22.80 -2.39 19.71
N VAL A 151 -23.48 -1.28 19.41
CA VAL A 151 -23.13 0.04 19.97
C VAL A 151 -23.60 0.20 21.43
N GLY A 152 -24.69 -0.45 21.82
CA GLY A 152 -25.23 -0.33 23.17
C GLY A 152 -25.89 1.03 23.43
N ASP A 153 -25.45 1.69 24.50
CA ASP A 153 -25.97 2.99 24.96
C ASP A 153 -25.09 4.19 24.53
N ALA A 154 -23.96 3.97 23.92
CA ALA A 154 -23.06 5.03 23.49
C ALA A 154 -23.72 5.96 22.47
N LYS A 155 -23.60 7.27 22.72
CA LYS A 155 -24.09 8.33 21.84
C LYS A 155 -22.98 9.02 21.06
N VAL A 156 -21.78 9.11 21.64
CA VAL A 156 -20.54 9.60 21.00
C VAL A 156 -19.45 8.60 21.27
N PHE A 157 -18.84 8.04 20.20
CA PHE A 157 -17.86 6.99 20.36
C PHE A 157 -16.92 6.91 19.16
N ARG A 158 -15.81 6.17 19.34
CA ARG A 158 -14.92 5.79 18.26
C ARG A 158 -15.03 4.28 17.99
N PRO A 159 -15.03 3.85 16.72
CA PRO A 159 -14.98 2.42 16.42
C PRO A 159 -13.62 1.84 16.81
N TRP A 160 -13.63 0.72 17.53
CA TRP A 160 -12.43 0.02 17.93
C TRP A 160 -11.64 -0.43 16.71
N GLY A 161 -10.34 -0.15 16.70
CA GLY A 161 -9.44 -0.50 15.60
C GLY A 161 -9.46 0.51 14.44
N TYR A 162 -10.33 1.52 14.49
CA TYR A 162 -10.36 2.65 13.55
C TYR A 162 -10.71 3.95 14.28
N GLU A 163 -9.92 4.26 15.29
CA GLU A 163 -10.19 5.33 16.26
C GLU A 163 -10.16 6.74 15.66
N ARG A 164 -9.69 6.90 14.40
CA ARG A 164 -9.74 8.20 13.72
C ARG A 164 -11.16 8.67 13.38
N ALA A 165 -12.10 7.75 13.21
CA ALA A 165 -13.50 8.11 13.00
C ALA A 165 -14.17 8.51 14.32
N LEU A 166 -15.01 9.54 14.30
CA LEU A 166 -15.89 9.93 15.38
C LEU A 166 -17.33 9.66 14.98
N LEU A 167 -18.01 8.80 15.73
CA LEU A 167 -19.41 8.44 15.47
C LEU A 167 -20.34 9.03 16.52
N VAL A 168 -21.50 9.51 16.05
CA VAL A 168 -22.51 10.13 16.87
C VAL A 168 -23.89 9.53 16.61
N ALA A 169 -24.71 9.43 17.63
CA ALA A 169 -26.12 9.03 17.52
C ALA A 169 -26.98 10.15 16.90
N GLU A 170 -28.15 9.78 16.36
CA GLU A 170 -29.05 10.71 15.68
C GLU A 170 -29.49 11.90 16.58
N ASP A 171 -29.77 11.66 17.84
CA ASP A 171 -30.12 12.71 18.78
C ASP A 171 -28.99 13.71 19.05
N VAL A 172 -27.74 13.25 19.02
CA VAL A 172 -26.54 14.11 19.09
C VAL A 172 -26.40 14.94 17.82
N LYS A 173 -26.56 14.30 16.65
CA LYS A 173 -26.55 14.99 15.34
C LYS A 173 -27.59 16.13 15.33
N GLU A 174 -28.84 15.81 15.65
CA GLU A 174 -29.95 16.80 15.70
C GLU A 174 -29.66 17.97 16.66
N ALA A 175 -29.12 17.66 17.84
CA ALA A 175 -28.72 18.68 18.79
C ALA A 175 -27.61 19.59 18.24
N LEU A 176 -26.59 19.04 17.61
CA LEU A 176 -25.52 19.81 17.02
C LEU A 176 -25.98 20.65 15.82
N GLU A 177 -26.81 20.11 14.94
CA GLU A 177 -27.40 20.86 13.83
C GLU A 177 -28.27 22.02 14.31
N SER A 178 -29.00 21.84 15.41
CA SER A 178 -29.86 22.90 16.00
C SER A 178 -29.08 24.10 16.53
N THR A 179 -27.77 23.94 16.77
CA THR A 179 -26.89 25.05 17.17
C THR A 179 -26.62 26.05 16.05
N GLY A 180 -26.84 25.65 14.79
CA GLY A 180 -26.46 26.43 13.62
C GLY A 180 -24.94 26.54 13.41
N ALA A 181 -24.14 25.69 14.06
CA ALA A 181 -22.70 25.72 14.02
C ALA A 181 -22.17 25.38 12.63
N THR A 182 -21.06 26.01 12.27
CA THR A 182 -20.34 25.80 11.00
C THR A 182 -19.30 24.67 11.11
N GLY A 183 -18.98 24.05 9.97
CA GLY A 183 -17.91 23.04 9.88
C GLY A 183 -18.36 21.61 10.21
N LEU A 184 -19.64 21.36 10.45
CA LEU A 184 -20.18 20.03 10.75
C LEU A 184 -20.62 19.33 9.46
N GLU A 185 -20.07 18.15 9.19
CA GLU A 185 -20.54 17.25 8.15
C GLU A 185 -20.90 15.89 8.74
N PHE A 186 -22.05 15.34 8.36
CA PHE A 186 -22.58 14.08 8.89
C PHE A 186 -22.83 13.08 7.77
N THR A 187 -22.15 11.94 7.82
CA THR A 187 -22.36 10.82 6.91
C THR A 187 -23.01 9.66 7.63
N GLU A 188 -24.20 9.21 7.21
CA GLU A 188 -24.89 8.10 7.85
C GLU A 188 -24.12 6.79 7.70
N VAL A 189 -23.83 6.11 8.83
CA VAL A 189 -23.11 4.83 8.86
C VAL A 189 -24.02 3.62 9.16
N THR A 190 -25.32 3.85 9.33
CA THR A 190 -26.35 2.80 9.62
C THR A 190 -27.36 2.62 8.49
N GLY A 191 -27.25 3.40 7.44
CA GLY A 191 -28.07 3.27 6.24
C GLY A 191 -27.76 2.01 5.42
N PRO A 192 -28.45 1.82 4.31
CA PRO A 192 -28.13 0.72 3.40
C PRO A 192 -26.69 0.84 2.93
N SER A 193 -26.10 -0.30 2.56
CA SER A 193 -24.74 -0.30 2.00
C SER A 193 -24.64 0.68 0.83
N PRO A 194 -23.55 1.46 0.73
CA PRO A 194 -23.36 2.42 -0.36
C PRO A 194 -23.15 1.73 -1.71
N ILE A 195 -22.87 0.43 -1.69
CA ILE A 195 -22.64 -0.39 -2.89
C ILE A 195 -23.74 -1.42 -3.07
N SER A 196 -24.08 -1.75 -4.33
CA SER A 196 -25.07 -2.75 -4.66
C SER A 196 -24.62 -4.17 -4.28
N ASP A 197 -25.59 -5.11 -4.21
CA ASP A 197 -25.27 -6.52 -3.95
C ASP A 197 -24.36 -7.10 -5.05
N GLU A 198 -24.54 -6.68 -6.30
CA GLU A 198 -23.70 -7.08 -7.43
C GLU A 198 -22.28 -6.57 -7.28
N GLU A 199 -22.11 -5.32 -6.87
CA GLU A 199 -20.80 -4.72 -6.63
C GLU A 199 -20.09 -5.38 -5.45
N ARG A 200 -20.81 -5.69 -4.35
CA ARG A 200 -20.26 -6.47 -3.24
C ARG A 200 -19.80 -7.85 -3.68
N ALA A 201 -20.61 -8.55 -4.46
CA ALA A 201 -20.27 -9.87 -5.00
C ALA A 201 -19.03 -9.79 -5.91
N TYR A 202 -18.95 -8.75 -6.75
CA TYR A 202 -17.77 -8.48 -7.59
C TYR A 202 -16.51 -8.23 -6.75
N LYS A 203 -16.56 -7.32 -5.76
CA LYS A 203 -15.44 -7.01 -4.86
C LYS A 203 -14.98 -8.22 -4.07
N ARG A 204 -15.92 -9.00 -3.53
CA ARG A 204 -15.59 -10.25 -2.83
C ARG A 204 -14.86 -11.22 -3.77
N LYS A 205 -15.34 -11.40 -4.98
CA LYS A 205 -14.71 -12.27 -5.98
C LYS A 205 -13.31 -11.77 -6.38
N CYS A 206 -13.13 -10.45 -6.54
CA CYS A 206 -11.83 -9.85 -6.77
C CYS A 206 -10.86 -10.15 -5.61
N ARG A 207 -11.31 -10.00 -4.37
CA ARG A 207 -10.52 -10.28 -3.16
C ARG A 207 -10.10 -11.76 -3.12
N GLU A 208 -11.04 -12.68 -3.27
CA GLU A 208 -10.79 -14.12 -3.30
C GLU A 208 -9.75 -14.53 -4.36
N LEU A 209 -9.69 -13.79 -5.48
CA LEU A 209 -8.76 -14.06 -6.56
C LEU A 209 -7.41 -13.36 -6.42
N LEU A 210 -7.38 -12.14 -5.88
CA LEU A 210 -6.19 -11.27 -5.93
C LEU A 210 -5.38 -11.24 -4.63
N GLU A 211 -5.94 -11.63 -3.47
CA GLU A 211 -5.19 -11.68 -2.21
C GLU A 211 -4.29 -12.92 -2.08
N PRO A 212 -4.72 -14.14 -2.46
CA PRO A 212 -3.92 -15.34 -2.21
C PRO A 212 -2.60 -15.42 -3.01
N PRO A 213 -2.50 -15.00 -4.29
CA PRO A 213 -1.26 -15.09 -5.06
C PRO A 213 -0.09 -14.30 -4.49
N PRO A 214 -0.24 -13.04 -4.05
CA PRO A 214 0.84 -12.31 -3.37
C PRO A 214 1.37 -13.00 -2.13
N ALA A 215 0.49 -13.56 -1.31
CA ALA A 215 0.90 -14.29 -0.11
C ALA A 215 1.76 -15.52 -0.46
N ALA A 216 1.39 -16.26 -1.51
CA ALA A 216 2.16 -17.40 -1.99
C ALA A 216 3.51 -16.97 -2.57
N ARG A 217 3.57 -15.88 -3.35
CA ARG A 217 4.85 -15.31 -3.86
C ARG A 217 5.75 -14.90 -2.70
N ARG A 218 5.24 -14.15 -1.72
CA ARG A 218 6.02 -13.75 -0.54
C ARG A 218 6.60 -14.95 0.22
N ALA A 219 5.84 -16.04 0.34
CA ALA A 219 6.35 -17.28 0.94
C ALA A 219 7.50 -17.87 0.13
N ALA A 220 7.38 -17.91 -1.20
CA ALA A 220 8.44 -18.35 -2.10
C ALA A 220 9.70 -17.46 -2.01
N TRP A 221 9.53 -16.14 -1.98
CA TRP A 221 10.63 -15.18 -1.87
C TRP A 221 11.37 -15.29 -0.52
N LYS A 222 10.65 -15.43 0.58
CA LYS A 222 11.24 -15.65 1.92
C LYS A 222 12.10 -16.91 1.98
N ALA A 223 11.77 -17.94 1.21
CA ALA A 223 12.60 -19.15 1.10
C ALA A 223 13.91 -18.92 0.34
N LEU A 224 14.00 -17.88 -0.48
CA LEU A 224 15.20 -17.54 -1.26
C LEU A 224 16.19 -16.64 -0.50
N GLY A 225 15.75 -15.89 0.49
CA GLY A 225 16.58 -14.99 1.27
C GLY A 225 15.80 -14.03 2.15
N THR A 226 16.43 -12.96 2.59
CA THR A 226 15.78 -11.91 3.37
C THR A 226 15.06 -10.97 2.42
N LEU A 227 13.73 -10.97 2.47
CA LEU A 227 12.89 -10.08 1.68
C LEU A 227 12.97 -8.65 2.25
N ASP A 228 13.21 -7.67 1.37
CA ASP A 228 13.14 -6.27 1.77
C ASP A 228 11.71 -5.89 2.15
N LYS A 229 11.60 -4.96 3.09
CA LYS A 229 10.31 -4.52 3.64
C LYS A 229 9.52 -3.64 2.68
N LEU A 230 10.20 -2.98 1.75
CA LEU A 230 9.60 -2.08 0.77
C LEU A 230 9.56 -2.78 -0.58
N ALA A 231 8.37 -3.11 -1.04
CA ALA A 231 8.16 -3.40 -2.45
C ALA A 231 8.40 -2.12 -3.25
N VAL A 232 9.12 -2.23 -4.36
CA VAL A 232 9.27 -1.11 -5.30
C VAL A 232 8.00 -1.07 -6.15
N ALA A 233 7.11 -0.13 -5.84
CA ALA A 233 5.90 0.07 -6.63
C ALA A 233 6.20 0.93 -7.87
N PRO A 234 5.57 0.68 -9.01
CA PRO A 234 5.73 1.52 -10.19
C PRO A 234 5.12 2.90 -9.95
N ARG A 235 5.69 3.92 -10.62
CA ARG A 235 5.18 5.30 -10.56
C ARG A 235 3.82 5.51 -11.25
N ALA A 236 3.26 4.47 -11.91
CA ALA A 236 1.98 4.52 -12.60
C ALA A 236 1.28 3.16 -12.61
N ILE A 237 -0.06 3.18 -12.61
CA ILE A 237 -0.88 1.98 -12.79
C ILE A 237 -0.58 1.38 -14.17
N CYS A 238 -0.30 0.08 -14.23
CA CYS A 238 0.04 -0.61 -15.46
C CYS A 238 -1.12 -1.52 -15.91
N TYR A 239 -2.00 -0.99 -16.74
CA TYR A 239 -3.18 -1.72 -17.25
C TYR A 239 -2.86 -2.94 -18.12
N THR A 240 -1.60 -3.14 -18.50
CA THR A 240 -1.18 -4.27 -19.33
C THR A 240 -0.84 -5.52 -18.52
N TRP A 241 -0.68 -5.41 -17.21
CA TRP A 241 -0.47 -6.53 -16.32
C TRP A 241 -1.79 -7.18 -15.89
N PRO A 242 -1.83 -8.49 -15.57
CA PRO A 242 -3.08 -9.23 -15.35
C PRO A 242 -4.04 -8.62 -14.33
N ALA A 243 -3.53 -8.17 -13.19
CA ALA A 243 -4.34 -7.52 -12.14
C ALA A 243 -4.16 -6.00 -12.11
N HIS A 244 -3.65 -5.39 -13.19
CA HIS A 244 -3.28 -3.97 -13.28
C HIS A 244 -2.26 -3.53 -12.20
N ARG A 245 -1.61 -4.49 -11.54
CA ARG A 245 -0.63 -4.27 -10.49
C ARG A 245 0.75 -4.73 -10.98
N GLN A 246 1.73 -3.87 -10.83
CA GLN A 246 3.12 -4.10 -11.18
C GLN A 246 3.97 -3.75 -9.98
N ASP A 247 4.35 -4.76 -9.21
CA ASP A 247 5.21 -4.62 -8.06
C ASP A 247 6.55 -5.34 -8.27
N TRP A 248 7.51 -5.05 -7.43
CA TRP A 248 8.84 -5.63 -7.48
C TRP A 248 9.31 -5.94 -6.08
N ALA A 249 9.87 -7.12 -5.88
CA ALA A 249 10.46 -7.50 -4.62
C ALA A 249 11.99 -7.55 -4.72
N VAL A 250 12.64 -7.20 -3.62
CA VAL A 250 14.09 -7.25 -3.44
C VAL A 250 14.42 -8.29 -2.38
N ILE A 251 15.27 -9.25 -2.72
CA ILE A 251 15.62 -10.37 -1.86
C ILE A 251 17.14 -10.36 -1.65
N HIS A 252 17.58 -10.14 -0.41
CA HIS A 252 18.98 -10.20 -0.03
C HIS A 252 19.40 -11.65 0.20
N ARG A 253 20.37 -12.10 -0.60
CA ARG A 253 20.89 -13.47 -0.55
C ARG A 253 22.02 -13.60 0.46
N GLN A 254 22.14 -14.77 1.11
CA GLN A 254 23.25 -15.05 2.05
C GLN A 254 24.62 -14.97 1.39
N SER A 255 24.69 -15.10 0.06
CA SER A 255 25.92 -14.98 -0.73
C SER A 255 26.44 -13.55 -0.90
N GLY A 256 25.79 -12.54 -0.34
CA GLY A 256 26.10 -11.12 -0.59
C GLY A 256 25.58 -10.62 -1.94
N ARG A 257 24.67 -11.36 -2.57
CA ARG A 257 23.97 -11.01 -3.80
C ARG A 257 22.56 -10.48 -3.50
N VAL A 258 21.98 -9.85 -4.49
CA VAL A 258 20.60 -9.35 -4.43
C VAL A 258 19.84 -9.87 -5.64
N LEU A 259 18.61 -10.31 -5.39
CA LEU A 259 17.68 -10.79 -6.39
C LEU A 259 16.50 -9.82 -6.47
N LEU A 260 16.28 -9.25 -7.65
CA LEU A 260 15.08 -8.50 -8.01
C LEU A 260 14.09 -9.45 -8.68
N VAL A 261 12.83 -9.43 -8.27
CA VAL A 261 11.78 -10.25 -8.88
C VAL A 261 10.55 -9.39 -9.20
N SER A 262 9.89 -9.71 -10.31
CA SER A 262 8.60 -9.11 -10.62
C SER A 262 7.51 -9.70 -9.73
N GLU A 263 6.47 -8.91 -9.44
CA GLU A 263 5.27 -9.34 -8.73
C GLU A 263 4.02 -8.83 -9.44
N GLY A 264 3.22 -9.75 -9.96
CA GLY A 264 1.96 -9.44 -10.64
C GLY A 264 1.80 -10.03 -12.04
N LEU A 265 2.87 -10.51 -12.70
CA LEU A 265 2.76 -11.22 -13.98
C LEU A 265 1.99 -12.54 -13.84
N SER A 266 2.03 -13.13 -12.66
CA SER A 266 1.33 -14.38 -12.31
C SER A 266 0.01 -14.16 -11.57
N ASP A 267 -0.48 -12.93 -11.42
CA ASP A 267 -1.80 -12.65 -10.85
C ASP A 267 -2.92 -13.06 -11.84
N PRO A 268 -4.10 -13.45 -11.37
CA PRO A 268 -5.26 -13.66 -12.22
C PRO A 268 -5.63 -12.44 -13.04
N PHE A 269 -6.15 -12.65 -14.24
CA PHE A 269 -6.67 -11.55 -15.07
C PHE A 269 -7.96 -10.99 -14.45
N ILE A 270 -7.89 -9.77 -13.94
CA ILE A 270 -9.05 -9.11 -13.30
C ILE A 270 -10.26 -9.00 -14.24
N ALA A 271 -10.02 -8.82 -15.54
CA ALA A 271 -11.09 -8.73 -16.53
C ALA A 271 -11.88 -10.04 -16.73
N ARG A 272 -11.30 -11.20 -16.35
CA ARG A 272 -11.96 -12.51 -16.50
C ARG A 272 -12.62 -12.99 -15.22
N LEU A 273 -12.14 -12.52 -14.06
CA LEU A 273 -12.59 -12.95 -12.73
C LEU A 273 -12.60 -14.47 -12.54
N GLU A 274 -11.57 -15.15 -13.03
CA GLU A 274 -11.39 -16.58 -12.94
C GLU A 274 -10.04 -16.94 -12.32
N PRO A 275 -9.96 -18.03 -11.53
CA PRO A 275 -8.68 -18.52 -11.02
C PRO A 275 -7.72 -18.80 -12.18
N SER A 276 -6.55 -18.18 -12.14
CA SER A 276 -5.51 -18.38 -13.15
C SER A 276 -4.15 -17.95 -12.61
N VAL A 277 -3.10 -18.36 -13.28
CA VAL A 277 -1.72 -17.92 -13.00
C VAL A 277 -1.28 -16.76 -13.93
N GLY A 278 -2.22 -15.97 -14.40
CA GLY A 278 -1.95 -14.82 -15.26
C GLY A 278 -1.14 -15.21 -16.50
N PHE A 279 0.05 -14.60 -16.66
CA PHE A 279 0.97 -14.98 -17.73
C PHE A 279 1.77 -16.27 -17.42
N GLY A 280 1.66 -16.85 -16.23
CA GLY A 280 2.27 -18.11 -15.83
C GLY A 280 3.76 -18.02 -15.51
N LEU A 281 4.30 -16.81 -15.36
CA LEU A 281 5.69 -16.58 -15.02
C LEU A 281 5.89 -15.34 -14.15
N GLU A 282 7.02 -15.30 -13.45
CA GLU A 282 7.63 -14.08 -12.89
C GLU A 282 9.09 -13.99 -13.34
N LEU A 283 9.61 -12.78 -13.44
CA LEU A 283 10.99 -12.52 -13.89
C LEU A 283 11.90 -12.29 -12.68
N ALA A 284 13.13 -12.82 -12.77
CA ALA A 284 14.11 -12.74 -11.69
C ALA A 284 15.50 -12.31 -12.24
N LEU A 285 16.05 -11.22 -11.71
CA LEU A 285 17.42 -10.77 -12.03
C LEU A 285 18.26 -10.77 -10.75
N GLU A 286 19.29 -11.61 -10.71
CA GLU A 286 20.26 -11.64 -9.61
C GLU A 286 21.54 -10.91 -9.99
N THR A 287 22.08 -10.10 -9.08
CA THR A 287 23.32 -9.36 -9.25
C THR A 287 24.07 -9.19 -7.93
N GLU A 288 25.24 -8.56 -7.94
CA GLU A 288 25.97 -8.23 -6.71
C GLU A 288 25.25 -7.10 -5.94
N GLN A 289 25.31 -7.15 -4.62
CA GLN A 289 24.67 -6.13 -3.75
C GLN A 289 25.13 -4.70 -4.07
N ALA A 290 26.40 -4.52 -4.45
CA ALA A 290 26.96 -3.21 -4.82
C ALA A 290 26.31 -2.57 -6.06
N GLU A 291 25.69 -3.39 -6.93
CA GLU A 291 25.01 -2.92 -8.14
C GLU A 291 23.58 -2.41 -7.87
N LEU A 292 23.06 -2.60 -6.65
CA LEU A 292 21.73 -2.20 -6.25
C LEU A 292 21.77 -1.32 -5.00
N PRO A 293 21.92 0.00 -5.15
CA PRO A 293 21.86 0.92 -4.01
C PRO A 293 20.44 0.96 -3.42
N LEU A 294 20.31 0.67 -2.12
CA LEU A 294 19.03 0.59 -1.42
C LEU A 294 18.25 1.93 -1.37
N ALA A 295 18.96 3.06 -1.47
CA ALA A 295 18.36 4.38 -1.41
C ALA A 295 17.61 4.80 -2.70
N SER A 296 17.87 4.12 -3.83
CA SER A 296 17.32 4.47 -5.14
C SER A 296 17.27 3.26 -6.08
N ILE A 297 16.58 2.22 -5.65
CA ILE A 297 16.47 0.96 -6.42
C ILE A 297 15.94 1.24 -7.83
N GLU A 298 14.96 2.13 -7.94
CA GLU A 298 14.30 2.51 -9.19
C GLU A 298 15.23 3.16 -10.21
N ASP A 299 16.31 3.81 -9.75
CA ASP A 299 17.31 4.44 -10.58
C ASP A 299 18.47 3.49 -10.94
N SER A 300 18.45 2.28 -10.38
CA SER A 300 19.50 1.28 -10.62
C SER A 300 19.37 0.63 -12.01
N TRP A 301 20.49 0.24 -12.59
CA TRP A 301 20.50 -0.45 -13.88
C TRP A 301 19.80 -1.83 -13.84
N PRO A 302 19.91 -2.65 -12.74
CA PRO A 302 19.21 -3.93 -12.67
C PRO A 302 17.70 -3.78 -12.72
N TYR A 303 17.15 -2.81 -11.98
CA TYR A 303 15.72 -2.49 -12.01
C TYR A 303 15.29 -2.01 -13.40
N THR A 304 16.03 -1.05 -13.98
CA THR A 304 15.75 -0.52 -15.31
C THR A 304 15.73 -1.62 -16.37
N LEU A 305 16.71 -2.53 -16.33
CA LEU A 305 16.79 -3.65 -17.25
C LEU A 305 15.60 -4.59 -17.07
N LEU A 306 15.32 -5.01 -15.82
CA LEU A 306 14.24 -5.94 -15.51
C LEU A 306 12.87 -5.37 -15.90
N ALA A 307 12.62 -4.09 -15.63
CA ALA A 307 11.38 -3.42 -16.01
C ALA A 307 11.17 -3.35 -17.53
N ARG A 308 12.25 -3.14 -18.30
CA ARG A 308 12.20 -3.16 -19.77
C ARG A 308 11.91 -4.56 -20.30
N VAL A 309 12.58 -5.56 -19.77
CA VAL A 309 12.32 -6.97 -20.13
C VAL A 309 10.87 -7.35 -19.81
N ALA A 310 10.37 -6.97 -18.65
CA ALA A 310 8.97 -7.23 -18.29
C ALA A 310 8.00 -6.59 -19.29
N ARG A 311 8.27 -5.37 -19.75
CA ARG A 311 7.46 -4.71 -20.78
C ARG A 311 7.42 -5.52 -22.09
N GLU A 312 8.55 -6.03 -22.55
CA GLU A 312 8.62 -6.86 -23.76
C GLU A 312 7.86 -8.19 -23.58
N VAL A 313 8.01 -8.84 -22.42
CA VAL A 313 7.31 -10.08 -22.08
C VAL A 313 5.80 -9.88 -22.04
N VAL A 314 5.35 -8.74 -21.50
CA VAL A 314 3.92 -8.40 -21.44
C VAL A 314 3.37 -8.07 -22.82
N ALA A 315 4.09 -7.26 -23.61
CA ALA A 315 3.63 -6.80 -24.91
C ALA A 315 3.63 -7.89 -26.00
N HIS A 316 4.54 -8.86 -25.91
CA HIS A 316 4.80 -9.82 -26.98
C HIS A 316 4.55 -11.26 -26.53
N GLU A 317 3.38 -11.81 -26.88
CA GLU A 317 3.02 -13.19 -26.56
C GLU A 317 4.05 -14.23 -27.03
N PRO A 318 4.64 -14.16 -28.24
CA PRO A 318 5.66 -15.12 -28.64
C PRO A 318 6.90 -15.13 -27.74
N VAL A 319 7.34 -13.97 -27.28
CA VAL A 319 8.47 -13.83 -26.31
C VAL A 319 8.10 -14.51 -24.99
N ARG A 320 6.90 -14.25 -24.52
CA ARG A 320 6.36 -14.82 -23.27
C ARG A 320 6.27 -16.34 -23.31
N GLU A 321 5.70 -16.89 -24.40
CA GLU A 321 5.58 -18.33 -24.55
C GLU A 321 6.94 -19.02 -24.70
N GLN A 322 7.90 -18.41 -25.42
CA GLN A 322 9.26 -18.94 -25.47
C GLN A 322 9.93 -18.89 -24.08
N ALA A 323 9.80 -17.78 -23.34
CA ALA A 323 10.36 -17.65 -21.98
C ALA A 323 9.75 -18.68 -21.03
N LYS A 324 8.48 -19.05 -21.19
CA LYS A 324 7.83 -20.13 -20.44
C LYS A 324 8.31 -21.52 -20.85
N ALA A 325 8.62 -21.71 -22.09
CA ALA A 325 9.04 -23.02 -22.62
C ALA A 325 10.54 -23.34 -22.35
N GLY A 326 11.39 -22.31 -22.23
CA GLY A 326 12.84 -22.53 -22.06
C GLY A 326 13.67 -21.26 -22.18
N LEU A 327 14.77 -21.37 -22.93
CA LEU A 327 15.65 -20.24 -23.21
C LEU A 327 15.01 -19.32 -24.26
N CYS A 328 15.05 -18.02 -23.99
CA CYS A 328 14.62 -16.99 -24.92
C CYS A 328 15.60 -15.82 -24.89
N SER A 329 15.95 -15.26 -26.04
CA SER A 329 16.78 -14.05 -26.10
C SER A 329 16.03 -12.90 -26.72
N LEU A 330 16.23 -11.69 -26.16
CA LEU A 330 15.68 -10.46 -26.71
C LEU A 330 16.64 -9.28 -26.44
N ALA A 331 16.45 -8.19 -27.16
CA ALA A 331 17.18 -6.96 -26.90
C ALA A 331 16.22 -5.84 -26.50
N VAL A 332 16.61 -5.09 -25.48
CA VAL A 332 15.86 -3.93 -24.97
C VAL A 332 16.62 -2.62 -25.23
N ASP A 333 15.94 -1.47 -25.10
CA ASP A 333 16.59 -0.17 -25.17
C ASP A 333 17.68 -0.06 -24.08
N GLY A 334 18.86 0.42 -24.46
CA GLY A 334 20.02 0.51 -23.57
C GLY A 334 20.20 1.85 -22.85
N LYS A 335 19.31 2.83 -23.07
CA LYS A 335 19.45 4.17 -22.47
C LYS A 335 19.50 4.10 -20.93
N GLY A 336 20.58 4.63 -20.35
CA GLY A 336 20.80 4.62 -18.89
C GLY A 336 21.30 3.29 -18.33
N LEU A 337 21.57 2.28 -19.17
CA LEU A 337 22.19 1.03 -18.77
C LEU A 337 23.73 1.12 -18.88
N PRO A 338 24.48 0.23 -18.19
CA PRO A 338 25.95 0.24 -18.21
C PRO A 338 26.53 0.18 -19.64
N PRO A 339 27.50 1.04 -19.99
CA PRO A 339 28.09 1.07 -21.34
C PRO A 339 28.67 -0.26 -21.79
N SER A 340 29.18 -1.08 -20.86
CA SER A 340 29.75 -2.42 -21.15
C SER A 340 28.74 -3.43 -21.67
N LEU A 341 27.44 -3.19 -21.45
CA LEU A 341 26.36 -4.05 -21.94
C LEU A 341 25.77 -3.57 -23.28
N LEU A 342 26.12 -2.35 -23.72
CA LEU A 342 25.53 -1.73 -24.93
C LEU A 342 26.14 -2.33 -26.21
N THR A 343 25.28 -2.76 -27.11
CA THR A 343 25.63 -3.05 -28.49
C THR A 343 25.97 -1.76 -29.24
N SER A 344 26.52 -1.87 -30.44
CA SER A 344 26.77 -0.72 -31.34
C SER A 344 25.48 0.06 -31.70
N GLU A 345 24.32 -0.58 -31.56
CA GLU A 345 22.99 0.01 -31.80
C GLU A 345 22.38 0.63 -30.53
N GLY A 346 23.12 0.69 -29.42
CA GLY A 346 22.65 1.23 -28.15
C GLY A 346 21.59 0.37 -27.44
N ARG A 347 21.54 -0.92 -27.75
CA ARG A 347 20.63 -1.89 -27.11
C ARG A 347 21.38 -2.80 -26.15
N VAL A 348 20.65 -3.44 -25.24
CA VAL A 348 21.19 -4.48 -24.35
C VAL A 348 20.51 -5.81 -24.65
N GLY A 349 21.31 -6.82 -24.96
CA GLY A 349 20.82 -8.19 -25.11
C GLY A 349 20.64 -8.87 -23.76
N VAL A 350 19.60 -9.69 -23.65
CA VAL A 350 19.36 -10.54 -22.48
C VAL A 350 19.07 -11.97 -22.90
N LEU A 351 19.44 -12.91 -22.03
CA LEU A 351 19.06 -14.31 -22.14
C LEU A 351 18.14 -14.66 -20.96
N LEU A 352 16.92 -15.07 -21.27
CA LEU A 352 15.90 -15.50 -20.33
C LEU A 352 15.96 -17.00 -20.10
N GLY A 353 15.65 -17.45 -18.88
CA GLY A 353 15.50 -18.85 -18.54
C GLY A 353 16.84 -19.61 -18.40
N VAL A 354 17.94 -18.90 -18.13
CA VAL A 354 19.24 -19.55 -17.82
C VAL A 354 19.07 -20.35 -16.52
N PRO A 355 19.41 -21.66 -16.52
CA PRO A 355 19.27 -22.48 -15.31
C PRO A 355 20.09 -21.94 -14.15
N SER A 356 19.55 -22.09 -12.95
CA SER A 356 20.19 -21.70 -11.69
C SER A 356 20.20 -22.91 -10.74
N ARG A 357 21.27 -23.06 -9.97
CA ARG A 357 21.35 -24.05 -8.89
C ARG A 357 20.73 -23.54 -7.58
N THR A 358 20.52 -22.24 -7.48
CA THR A 358 20.11 -21.56 -6.25
C THR A 358 18.70 -20.95 -6.32
N LEU A 359 18.09 -20.94 -7.49
CA LEU A 359 16.71 -20.51 -7.71
C LEU A 359 15.86 -21.67 -8.20
N PRO A 360 14.64 -21.83 -7.71
CA PRO A 360 13.71 -22.83 -8.24
C PRO A 360 13.28 -22.44 -9.67
N GLU A 361 13.05 -23.42 -10.51
CA GLU A 361 12.48 -23.18 -11.84
C GLU A 361 11.00 -22.78 -11.78
N HIS A 362 10.28 -23.31 -10.78
CA HIS A 362 8.88 -23.04 -10.56
C HIS A 362 8.60 -22.86 -9.07
N PHE A 363 7.54 -22.13 -8.76
CA PHE A 363 7.00 -22.04 -7.41
C PHE A 363 5.46 -22.20 -7.44
N PRO A 364 4.85 -22.76 -6.37
CA PRO A 364 3.42 -22.97 -6.31
C PRO A 364 2.67 -21.68 -5.96
N THR A 365 1.49 -21.51 -6.57
CA THR A 365 0.48 -20.55 -6.17
C THR A 365 -0.85 -21.28 -5.92
N PRO A 366 -1.86 -20.66 -5.30
CA PRO A 366 -3.17 -21.28 -5.12
C PRO A 366 -3.84 -21.75 -6.42
N PHE A 367 -3.46 -21.14 -7.55
CA PHE A 367 -4.10 -21.40 -8.85
C PHE A 367 -3.23 -22.19 -9.83
N GLY A 368 -2.03 -22.61 -9.43
CA GLY A 368 -1.14 -23.43 -10.24
C GLY A 368 0.33 -23.12 -10.05
N GLN A 369 1.15 -23.78 -10.86
CA GLN A 369 2.61 -23.56 -10.88
C GLN A 369 2.95 -22.34 -11.73
N VAL A 370 3.86 -21.52 -11.25
CA VAL A 370 4.39 -20.33 -11.91
C VAL A 370 5.87 -20.53 -12.18
N ARG A 371 6.32 -20.25 -13.38
CA ARG A 371 7.73 -20.32 -13.73
C ARG A 371 8.47 -19.08 -13.23
N LEU A 372 9.62 -19.28 -12.57
CA LEU A 372 10.56 -18.23 -12.24
C LEU A 372 11.62 -18.12 -13.35
N VAL A 373 11.48 -17.12 -14.20
CA VAL A 373 12.33 -16.91 -15.36
C VAL A 373 13.49 -16.01 -15.01
N THR A 374 14.70 -16.55 -15.01
CA THR A 374 15.93 -15.78 -14.81
C THR A 374 16.19 -14.83 -15.97
N VAL A 375 16.68 -13.63 -15.67
CA VAL A 375 17.08 -12.60 -16.64
C VAL A 375 18.58 -12.37 -16.54
N LYS A 376 19.32 -12.79 -17.54
CA LYS A 376 20.78 -12.58 -17.62
C LYS A 376 21.12 -11.51 -18.64
N ALA A 377 21.76 -10.43 -18.22
CA ALA A 377 22.35 -9.44 -19.11
C ALA A 377 23.52 -10.04 -19.89
N LEU A 378 23.51 -9.90 -21.20
CA LEU A 378 24.56 -10.36 -22.09
C LEU A 378 25.52 -9.22 -22.43
N LEU A 379 26.82 -9.56 -22.53
CA LEU A 379 27.78 -8.67 -23.13
C LEU A 379 27.56 -8.61 -24.65
N PRO A 380 27.99 -7.54 -25.35
CA PRO A 380 27.74 -7.37 -26.80
C PRO A 380 28.16 -8.54 -27.66
N THR A 381 29.31 -9.16 -27.34
CA THR A 381 29.81 -10.35 -28.08
C THR A 381 28.94 -11.58 -27.87
N GLU A 382 28.44 -11.78 -26.65
CA GLU A 382 27.50 -12.86 -26.29
C GLU A 382 26.15 -12.68 -26.96
N TRP A 383 25.67 -11.45 -26.99
CA TRP A 383 24.44 -11.11 -27.73
C TRP A 383 24.62 -11.42 -29.24
N ALA A 384 25.71 -10.96 -29.84
CA ALA A 384 26.01 -11.26 -31.24
C ALA A 384 26.07 -12.77 -31.52
N TYR A 385 26.71 -13.52 -30.62
CA TYR A 385 26.78 -14.96 -30.71
C TYR A 385 25.42 -15.65 -30.64
N ALA A 386 24.57 -15.26 -29.67
CA ALA A 386 23.22 -15.80 -29.54
C ALA A 386 22.35 -15.47 -30.75
N SER A 387 22.38 -14.20 -31.19
CA SER A 387 21.55 -13.69 -32.29
C SER A 387 21.92 -14.37 -33.65
N GLN A 388 23.22 -14.61 -33.88
CA GLN A 388 23.65 -15.25 -35.12
C GLN A 388 23.35 -16.75 -35.19
N ARG A 389 23.36 -17.45 -34.03
CA ARG A 389 23.18 -18.91 -33.96
C ARG A 389 21.79 -19.35 -33.44
N GLY A 390 20.97 -18.42 -33.08
CA GLY A 390 19.61 -18.71 -32.63
C GLY A 390 19.55 -19.66 -31.43
N VAL A 391 18.69 -20.66 -31.49
CA VAL A 391 18.50 -21.64 -30.41
C VAL A 391 19.75 -22.36 -29.98
N GLU A 392 20.60 -22.76 -30.95
CA GLU A 392 21.88 -23.44 -30.67
C GLU A 392 22.84 -22.52 -29.95
N GLY A 393 22.94 -21.24 -30.35
CA GLY A 393 23.78 -20.24 -29.71
C GLY A 393 23.35 -19.95 -28.28
N MET A 394 22.03 -19.84 -28.04
CA MET A 394 21.48 -19.67 -26.68
C MET A 394 21.80 -20.87 -25.78
N ALA A 395 21.60 -22.10 -26.29
CA ALA A 395 21.86 -23.31 -25.51
C ALA A 395 23.38 -23.46 -25.21
N GLU A 396 24.24 -23.08 -26.15
CA GLU A 396 25.70 -23.09 -25.95
C GLU A 396 26.12 -22.06 -24.91
N LEU A 397 25.59 -20.85 -24.96
CA LEU A 397 25.83 -19.81 -23.94
C LEU A 397 25.37 -20.28 -22.56
N ALA A 398 24.16 -20.82 -22.45
CA ALA A 398 23.64 -21.33 -21.17
C ALA A 398 24.55 -22.42 -20.58
N ARG A 399 25.13 -23.31 -21.43
CA ARG A 399 26.13 -24.32 -21.00
C ARG A 399 27.41 -23.67 -20.52
N ARG A 400 27.93 -22.66 -21.22
CA ARG A 400 29.14 -21.92 -20.82
C ARG A 400 28.97 -21.15 -19.53
N PHE A 401 27.77 -20.64 -19.30
CA PHE A 401 27.41 -19.99 -18.04
C PHE A 401 27.21 -20.97 -16.89
N ALA A 402 27.13 -22.28 -17.10
CA ALA A 402 26.86 -23.27 -16.05
C ALA A 402 28.04 -23.43 -15.05
N HIS A 403 28.69 -22.34 -14.70
CA HIS A 403 29.70 -22.22 -13.65
C HIS A 403 29.09 -21.51 -12.45
N PRO A 404 29.33 -21.93 -11.18
CA PRO A 404 28.69 -21.37 -10.00
C PRO A 404 28.79 -19.85 -9.83
N GLU A 405 29.81 -19.24 -10.39
CA GLU A 405 30.02 -17.79 -10.31
C GLU A 405 29.35 -17.01 -11.46
N GLU A 406 28.91 -17.69 -12.50
CA GLU A 406 28.32 -17.04 -13.68
C GLU A 406 26.82 -17.33 -13.81
N GLU A 407 26.42 -18.56 -13.97
CA GLU A 407 25.03 -19.00 -14.17
C GLU A 407 24.10 -17.90 -14.73
N HIS A 408 23.01 -17.63 -14.01
CA HIS A 408 22.01 -16.60 -14.32
C HIS A 408 22.41 -15.19 -13.85
N LEU A 409 23.59 -15.02 -13.20
CA LEU A 409 24.02 -13.75 -12.63
C LEU A 409 24.26 -12.68 -13.69
N SER A 410 23.73 -11.50 -13.47
CA SER A 410 23.91 -10.31 -14.30
C SER A 410 25.00 -9.41 -13.71
N ARG A 411 26.10 -9.24 -14.44
CA ARG A 411 27.23 -8.39 -14.06
C ARG A 411 27.71 -7.61 -15.28
N PRO A 412 27.76 -6.27 -15.21
CA PRO A 412 28.21 -5.46 -16.34
C PRO A 412 29.73 -5.56 -16.60
N ASN A 413 30.53 -5.81 -15.54
CA ASN A 413 31.99 -5.80 -15.58
C ASN A 413 32.56 -7.20 -15.43
N ARG A 414 32.25 -8.11 -16.34
CA ARG A 414 32.77 -9.49 -16.38
C ARG A 414 33.48 -9.78 -17.70
N ARG A 415 34.18 -10.89 -17.75
CA ARG A 415 34.76 -11.40 -19.03
C ARG A 415 33.61 -12.05 -19.82
N ALA A 416 33.71 -11.90 -21.16
CA ALA A 416 32.74 -12.56 -22.03
C ALA A 416 32.91 -14.08 -21.99
N GLY A 417 31.82 -14.81 -22.07
CA GLY A 417 31.79 -16.28 -22.14
C GLY A 417 32.06 -16.82 -23.56
N VAL A 418 32.29 -15.94 -24.54
CA VAL A 418 32.57 -16.25 -25.95
C VAL A 418 33.69 -15.40 -26.50
#